data_58096e37462140530e78ecd7fcd2efe9
#
_entry.id   58096e37462140530e78ecd7fcd2efe9
#
_cell.length_a   1.000
_cell.length_b   1.000
_cell.length_c   1.000
_cell.angle_alpha   90.00
_cell.angle_beta   90.00
_cell.angle_gamma   90.00
#
_symmetry.space_group_name_H-M   'P 1'
#
loop_
_entity.id
_entity.type
_entity.pdbx_description
1 polymer ?
#
loop_
_entity_poly.entity_id
_entity_poly.type
_entity_poly.pdbx_seq_one_letter_code
_entity_poly.pdbx_strand_id
1 'polypeptide(L)'
;DCIIFKTRKNLIRTENYTVGVEKMCSYMPPIKSDTHITPMRVFDIIEDTWGMVKEDMFDPCPVDGKDGLVIPWKQLNYVNPPYSNGLLAKFVYKALEESQLGNKTVMLLPCKTDQAWFHELVDTAGVEIKWIKGRLKFPNNQWSATQPHFLALIQETEFAIEIIRNRLKPQSNESLDG
;
A
#
# COMPACT_ATOMS: atom_id res chain seq x y z
N ASP A 1 22.06 13.37 -10.42
CA ASP A 1 23.49 13.18 -10.76
C ASP A 1 23.72 11.70 -10.96
N CYS A 2 23.45 11.27 -12.18
CA CYS A 2 24.06 10.07 -12.69
C CYS A 2 25.55 10.34 -12.58
N ILE A 3 26.23 9.71 -11.65
CA ILE A 3 27.67 9.63 -11.68
C ILE A 3 27.99 8.81 -12.90
N ILE A 4 27.97 9.47 -13.98
CA ILE A 4 28.61 9.03 -15.18
C ILE A 4 30.02 8.81 -14.72
N PHE A 5 30.41 7.61 -14.75
CA PHE A 5 31.77 7.24 -14.98
C PHE A 5 32.21 7.88 -16.28
N LYS A 6 32.54 9.15 -16.25
CA LYS A 6 33.44 9.79 -17.18
C LYS A 6 34.80 9.18 -16.94
N THR A 7 34.86 7.91 -17.05
CA THR A 7 36.09 7.18 -17.08
C THR A 7 36.59 7.25 -18.48
N ARG A 8 37.63 8.07 -18.59
CA ARG A 8 38.79 7.83 -19.39
C ARG A 8 38.52 6.95 -20.62
N LYS A 9 38.59 7.56 -21.78
CA LYS A 9 38.75 6.96 -23.08
C LYS A 9 39.98 6.03 -23.09
N ASN A 10 39.86 4.88 -22.48
CA ASN A 10 40.66 3.71 -22.72
C ASN A 10 39.72 2.52 -22.68
N LEU A 11 38.94 2.40 -23.74
CA LEU A 11 38.25 1.18 -24.09
C LEU A 11 39.32 0.14 -24.38
N ILE A 12 39.49 -0.79 -23.49
CA ILE A 12 40.03 -2.10 -23.80
C ILE A 12 39.01 -2.73 -24.73
N ARG A 13 39.36 -2.75 -26.02
CA ARG A 13 38.62 -3.48 -27.03
C ARG A 13 38.87 -4.95 -26.77
N THR A 14 38.01 -5.61 -26.04
CA THR A 14 37.86 -7.07 -26.09
C THR A 14 36.84 -7.34 -27.19
N GLU A 15 37.32 -7.79 -28.28
CA GLU A 15 36.53 -8.28 -29.39
C GLU A 15 35.63 -9.40 -28.87
N ASN A 16 34.32 -9.25 -29.01
CA ASN A 16 33.23 -10.21 -28.78
C ASN A 16 32.27 -9.97 -27.61
N TYR A 17 32.18 -8.78 -27.01
CA TYR A 17 31.04 -8.45 -26.17
C TYR A 17 30.49 -7.07 -26.53
N THR A 18 29.72 -7.01 -27.60
CA THR A 18 28.77 -5.91 -27.81
C THR A 18 27.53 -6.19 -26.98
N VAL A 19 27.65 -6.09 -25.66
CA VAL A 19 26.47 -5.90 -24.83
C VAL A 19 26.00 -4.48 -25.10
N GLY A 20 24.95 -4.38 -25.88
CA GLY A 20 24.32 -3.12 -26.15
C GLY A 20 23.86 -2.47 -24.84
N VAL A 21 24.63 -1.52 -24.37
CA VAL A 21 24.33 -0.68 -23.21
C VAL A 21 23.13 0.22 -23.51
N GLU A 22 22.56 0.14 -24.71
CA GLU A 22 21.42 0.95 -25.16
C GLU A 22 20.04 0.50 -24.66
N LYS A 23 19.95 -0.55 -23.83
CA LYS A 23 18.66 -1.08 -23.35
C LYS A 23 18.43 -1.02 -21.84
N MET A 24 19.18 -0.28 -21.09
CA MET A 24 18.99 -0.21 -19.64
C MET A 24 18.24 1.04 -19.12
N CYS A 25 17.82 1.93 -19.99
CA CYS A 25 16.74 2.85 -19.67
C CYS A 25 15.46 2.30 -20.28
N SER A 26 14.86 1.29 -19.67
CA SER A 26 13.53 0.89 -20.07
C SER A 26 12.59 2.05 -19.82
N TYR A 27 12.16 2.70 -20.89
CA TYR A 27 11.04 3.65 -20.88
C TYR A 27 9.87 2.99 -20.13
N MET A 28 9.52 3.54 -18.98
CA MET A 28 8.30 3.17 -18.29
C MET A 28 7.16 3.86 -19.02
N PRO A 29 6.29 3.12 -19.73
CA PRO A 29 5.14 3.74 -20.37
C PRO A 29 4.26 4.39 -19.30
N PRO A 30 3.66 5.56 -19.58
CA PRO A 30 2.72 6.17 -18.67
C PRO A 30 1.58 5.21 -18.38
N ILE A 31 1.19 5.12 -17.11
CA ILE A 31 0.06 4.30 -16.67
C ILE A 31 -1.19 4.86 -17.33
N LYS A 32 -1.79 4.09 -18.24
CA LYS A 32 -2.95 4.54 -19.05
C LYS A 32 -4.27 4.56 -18.27
N SER A 33 -4.36 3.87 -17.15
CA SER A 33 -5.54 3.90 -16.27
C SER A 33 -5.09 3.72 -14.82
N ASP A 34 -5.76 4.41 -13.93
CA ASP A 34 -5.51 4.37 -12.48
C ASP A 34 -6.27 3.21 -11.81
N THR A 35 -7.10 2.52 -12.58
CA THR A 35 -7.95 1.44 -12.10
C THR A 35 -7.29 0.11 -12.41
N HIS A 36 -6.96 -0.63 -11.36
CA HIS A 36 -6.32 -1.92 -11.46
C HIS A 36 -7.26 -3.03 -11.00
N ILE A 37 -7.60 -3.95 -11.91
CA ILE A 37 -8.34 -5.16 -11.55
C ILE A 37 -7.43 -6.04 -10.71
N THR A 38 -7.86 -6.35 -9.49
CA THR A 38 -7.08 -7.18 -8.56
C THR A 38 -6.95 -8.62 -9.10
N PRO A 39 -5.72 -9.16 -9.19
CA PRO A 39 -5.52 -10.56 -9.54
C PRO A 39 -6.08 -11.51 -8.46
N MET A 40 -6.69 -12.63 -8.85
CA MET A 40 -7.23 -13.63 -7.90
C MET A 40 -6.20 -14.09 -6.88
N ARG A 41 -4.94 -14.29 -7.29
CA ARG A 41 -3.82 -14.61 -6.40
C ARG A 41 -3.74 -13.72 -5.15
N VAL A 42 -4.19 -12.47 -5.24
CA VAL A 42 -4.18 -11.55 -4.09
C VAL A 42 -5.20 -12.01 -3.06
N PHE A 43 -6.38 -12.44 -3.50
CA PHE A 43 -7.42 -12.96 -2.62
C PHE A 43 -7.02 -14.32 -2.02
N ASP A 44 -6.33 -15.19 -2.79
CA ASP A 44 -5.77 -16.44 -2.25
C ASP A 44 -4.79 -16.15 -1.09
N ILE A 45 -3.94 -15.11 -1.24
CA ILE A 45 -3.01 -14.69 -0.17
C ILE A 45 -3.77 -14.15 1.06
N ILE A 46 -4.85 -13.41 0.86
CA ILE A 46 -5.69 -12.87 1.95
C ILE A 46 -6.34 -14.01 2.72
N GLU A 47 -6.93 -14.96 2.01
CA GLU A 47 -7.56 -16.13 2.60
C GLU A 47 -6.55 -16.99 3.38
N ASP A 48 -5.40 -17.31 2.77
CA ASP A 48 -4.33 -18.07 3.41
C ASP A 48 -3.74 -17.37 4.66
N THR A 49 -3.74 -16.03 4.67
CA THR A 49 -3.09 -15.26 5.74
C THR A 49 -4.05 -14.96 6.89
N TRP A 50 -5.28 -14.57 6.58
CA TRP A 50 -6.25 -14.05 7.56
C TRP A 50 -7.59 -14.79 7.57
N GLY A 51 -7.77 -15.81 6.71
CA GLY A 51 -9.02 -16.58 6.64
C GLY A 51 -10.21 -15.77 6.09
N MET A 52 -9.95 -14.68 5.36
CA MET A 52 -10.97 -13.80 4.82
C MET A 52 -11.22 -14.12 3.35
N VAL A 53 -12.46 -14.45 3.00
CA VAL A 53 -12.85 -14.78 1.62
C VAL A 53 -13.38 -13.55 0.89
N LYS A 54 -13.12 -13.48 -0.41
CA LYS A 54 -13.44 -12.33 -1.25
C LYS A 54 -14.93 -11.96 -1.22
N GLU A 55 -15.79 -12.96 -1.19
CA GLU A 55 -17.24 -12.83 -1.25
C GLU A 55 -17.83 -12.08 -0.04
N ASP A 56 -17.14 -12.12 1.10
CA ASP A 56 -17.55 -11.44 2.33
C ASP A 56 -17.07 -9.97 2.38
N MET A 57 -16.17 -9.58 1.46
CA MET A 57 -15.56 -8.26 1.45
C MET A 57 -16.37 -7.28 0.61
N PHE A 58 -16.64 -6.13 1.19
CA PHE A 58 -17.17 -4.98 0.46
C PHE A 58 -16.03 -4.23 -0.24
N ASP A 59 -16.19 -3.92 -1.52
CA ASP A 59 -15.26 -3.05 -2.26
C ASP A 59 -15.84 -1.63 -2.34
N PRO A 60 -15.31 -0.68 -1.56
CA PRO A 60 -15.73 0.72 -1.62
C PRO A 60 -15.15 1.48 -2.83
N CYS A 61 -14.25 0.86 -3.59
CA CYS A 61 -13.57 1.46 -4.74
C CYS A 61 -13.70 0.61 -6.01
N PRO A 62 -14.94 0.18 -6.39
CA PRO A 62 -15.13 -0.60 -7.58
C PRO A 62 -14.80 0.22 -8.83
N VAL A 63 -14.43 -0.47 -9.93
CA VAL A 63 -14.00 0.13 -11.21
C VAL A 63 -15.03 1.11 -11.80
N ASP A 64 -16.29 0.87 -11.55
CA ASP A 64 -17.48 1.58 -12.10
C ASP A 64 -18.35 2.22 -11.00
N GLY A 65 -17.83 2.34 -9.81
CA GLY A 65 -18.59 2.61 -8.62
C GLY A 65 -18.65 4.04 -8.16
N LYS A 66 -19.26 4.20 -6.98
CA LYS A 66 -19.37 5.45 -6.25
C LYS A 66 -18.02 5.86 -5.66
N ASP A 67 -17.86 7.14 -5.35
CA ASP A 67 -16.68 7.63 -4.66
C ASP A 67 -16.55 7.00 -3.27
N GLY A 68 -15.62 6.06 -3.14
CA GLY A 68 -15.36 5.33 -1.89
C GLY A 68 -14.90 6.21 -0.73
N LEU A 69 -14.46 7.43 -1.00
CA LEU A 69 -14.09 8.38 0.05
C LEU A 69 -15.31 9.01 0.73
N VAL A 70 -16.47 8.98 0.08
CA VAL A 70 -17.69 9.64 0.55
C VAL A 70 -18.67 8.67 1.19
N ILE A 71 -18.73 7.43 0.68
CA ILE A 71 -19.66 6.42 1.20
C ILE A 71 -19.16 5.82 2.52
N PRO A 72 -20.09 5.38 3.41
CA PRO A 72 -19.72 4.57 4.57
C PRO A 72 -19.23 3.18 4.12
N TRP A 73 -18.22 2.67 4.80
CA TRP A 73 -17.71 1.32 4.56
C TRP A 73 -18.46 0.30 5.41
N LYS A 74 -18.24 -0.99 5.11
CA LYS A 74 -18.86 -2.08 5.85
C LYS A 74 -17.91 -2.64 6.91
N GLN A 75 -18.39 -3.66 7.64
CA GLN A 75 -17.61 -4.34 8.68
C GLN A 75 -16.32 -4.97 8.14
N LEU A 76 -16.33 -5.50 6.91
CA LEU A 76 -15.17 -6.08 6.25
C LEU A 76 -15.05 -5.50 4.83
N ASN A 77 -13.89 -4.92 4.54
CA ASN A 77 -13.64 -4.23 3.28
C ASN A 77 -12.37 -4.72 2.60
N TYR A 78 -12.37 -4.69 1.27
CA TYR A 78 -11.18 -4.83 0.45
C TYR A 78 -10.99 -3.59 -0.41
N VAL A 79 -9.80 -2.99 -0.40
CA VAL A 79 -9.54 -1.75 -1.13
C VAL A 79 -8.27 -1.87 -1.96
N ASN A 80 -8.42 -1.73 -3.27
CA ASN A 80 -7.32 -1.48 -4.19
C ASN A 80 -7.48 -0.05 -4.74
N PRO A 81 -6.94 0.96 -4.05
CA PRO A 81 -7.24 2.36 -4.36
C PRO A 81 -6.54 2.81 -5.65
N PRO A 82 -7.02 3.89 -6.30
CA PRO A 82 -6.26 4.54 -7.36
C PRO A 82 -4.95 5.14 -6.81
N TYR A 83 -3.86 4.99 -7.58
CA TYR A 83 -2.51 5.35 -7.11
C TYR A 83 -2.07 6.77 -7.46
N SER A 84 -2.90 7.53 -8.20
CA SER A 84 -2.60 8.87 -8.68
C SER A 84 -3.15 9.97 -7.76
N ASN A 85 -2.67 11.20 -7.98
CA ASN A 85 -3.22 12.46 -7.46
C ASN A 85 -3.44 12.51 -5.94
N GLY A 86 -2.66 11.79 -5.17
CA GLY A 86 -2.80 11.74 -3.70
C GLY A 86 -4.05 10.98 -3.21
N LEU A 87 -4.81 10.34 -4.10
CA LEU A 87 -5.99 9.55 -3.74
C LEU A 87 -5.62 8.37 -2.86
N LEU A 88 -4.49 7.71 -3.15
CA LEU A 88 -4.01 6.59 -2.36
C LEU A 88 -3.90 6.94 -0.87
N ALA A 89 -3.25 8.08 -0.55
CA ALA A 89 -3.13 8.54 0.84
C ALA A 89 -4.49 8.78 1.49
N LYS A 90 -5.44 9.39 0.76
CA LYS A 90 -6.81 9.63 1.27
C LYS A 90 -7.54 8.34 1.60
N PHE A 91 -7.40 7.30 0.75
CA PHE A 91 -7.98 5.99 1.04
C PHE A 91 -7.32 5.31 2.24
N VAL A 92 -5.99 5.45 2.42
CA VAL A 92 -5.29 4.94 3.60
C VAL A 92 -5.82 5.61 4.87
N TYR A 93 -5.92 6.95 4.89
CA TYR A 93 -6.45 7.68 6.04
C TYR A 93 -7.90 7.32 6.34
N LYS A 94 -8.73 7.18 5.30
CA LYS A 94 -10.10 6.72 5.51
C LYS A 94 -10.16 5.31 6.10
N ALA A 95 -9.31 4.39 5.67
CA ALA A 95 -9.26 3.05 6.24
C ALA A 95 -8.85 3.07 7.73
N LEU A 96 -7.94 3.96 8.12
CA LEU A 96 -7.58 4.18 9.52
C LEU A 96 -8.75 4.77 10.33
N GLU A 97 -9.51 5.71 9.76
CA GLU A 97 -10.72 6.25 10.38
C GLU A 97 -11.81 5.17 10.54
N GLU A 98 -12.04 4.36 9.50
CA GLU A 98 -13.01 3.26 9.54
C GLU A 98 -12.63 2.18 10.57
N SER A 99 -11.34 1.95 10.81
CA SER A 99 -10.91 1.02 11.85
C SER A 99 -11.30 1.49 13.26
N GLN A 100 -11.31 2.80 13.50
CA GLN A 100 -11.76 3.37 14.77
C GLN A 100 -13.28 3.20 15.01
N LEU A 101 -14.03 2.92 13.93
CA LEU A 101 -15.45 2.58 13.99
C LEU A 101 -15.69 1.07 14.11
N GLY A 102 -14.61 0.27 14.26
CA GLY A 102 -14.68 -1.19 14.37
C GLY A 102 -14.71 -1.92 13.02
N ASN A 103 -14.55 -1.21 11.90
CA ASN A 103 -14.50 -1.81 10.57
C ASN A 103 -13.10 -2.36 10.26
N LYS A 104 -13.05 -3.51 9.59
CA LYS A 104 -11.80 -4.11 9.12
C LYS A 104 -11.60 -3.83 7.65
N THR A 105 -10.36 -3.53 7.26
CA THR A 105 -10.04 -3.25 5.86
C THR A 105 -8.75 -3.93 5.46
N VAL A 106 -8.79 -4.71 4.38
CA VAL A 106 -7.59 -5.20 3.70
C VAL A 106 -7.29 -4.30 2.52
N MET A 107 -6.11 -3.70 2.49
CA MET A 107 -5.69 -2.83 1.39
C MET A 107 -4.56 -3.46 0.58
N LEU A 108 -4.64 -3.37 -0.74
CA LEU A 108 -3.55 -3.68 -1.65
C LEU A 108 -2.79 -2.39 -1.99
N LEU A 109 -1.54 -2.28 -1.55
CA LEU A 109 -0.77 -1.04 -1.63
C LEU A 109 0.60 -1.23 -2.29
N PRO A 110 1.08 -0.25 -3.07
CA PRO A 110 2.44 -0.24 -3.57
C PRO A 110 3.43 0.15 -2.45
N CYS A 111 4.62 -0.46 -2.45
CA CYS A 111 5.68 -0.12 -1.50
C CYS A 111 6.28 1.25 -1.84
N LYS A 112 5.75 2.31 -1.25
CA LYS A 112 6.22 3.69 -1.39
C LYS A 112 6.78 4.17 -0.05
N THR A 113 7.93 3.63 0.33
CA THR A 113 8.59 3.88 1.61
C THR A 113 9.10 5.31 1.81
N ASP A 114 9.04 6.13 0.77
CA ASP A 114 9.35 7.56 0.77
C ASP A 114 8.15 8.45 1.11
N GLN A 115 6.95 7.88 1.23
CA GLN A 115 5.71 8.63 1.42
C GLN A 115 5.27 8.65 2.89
N ALA A 116 4.76 9.80 3.36
CA ALA A 116 4.30 9.97 4.74
C ALA A 116 3.22 8.97 5.13
N TRP A 117 2.22 8.76 4.27
CA TRP A 117 1.13 7.80 4.51
C TRP A 117 1.63 6.37 4.78
N PHE A 118 2.76 5.98 4.15
CA PHE A 118 3.33 4.65 4.35
C PHE A 118 3.83 4.47 5.78
N HIS A 119 4.60 5.43 6.29
CA HIS A 119 5.12 5.40 7.66
C HIS A 119 3.98 5.46 8.67
N GLU A 120 3.01 6.34 8.46
CA GLU A 120 1.86 6.46 9.34
C GLU A 120 1.04 5.17 9.40
N LEU A 121 0.85 4.49 8.26
CA LEU A 121 0.16 3.21 8.21
C LEU A 121 0.92 2.12 8.97
N VAL A 122 2.24 1.96 8.72
CA VAL A 122 3.01 0.86 9.31
C VAL A 122 3.31 1.06 10.79
N ASP A 123 3.28 2.31 11.26
CA ASP A 123 3.49 2.67 12.66
C ASP A 123 2.18 2.65 13.48
N THR A 124 1.03 2.49 12.79
CA THR A 124 -0.28 2.44 13.47
C THR A 124 -0.50 1.08 14.12
N ALA A 125 -0.85 1.09 15.42
CA ALA A 125 -1.21 -0.11 16.15
C ALA A 125 -2.46 -0.76 15.54
N GLY A 126 -2.44 -2.08 15.38
CA GLY A 126 -3.56 -2.84 14.76
C GLY A 126 -3.44 -3.01 13.25
N VAL A 127 -2.34 -2.53 12.66
CA VAL A 127 -2.03 -2.80 11.24
C VAL A 127 -1.12 -4.01 11.13
N GLU A 128 -1.56 -5.00 10.35
CA GLU A 128 -0.77 -6.17 10.00
C GLU A 128 -0.33 -6.11 8.54
N ILE A 129 0.95 -6.36 8.29
CA ILE A 129 1.52 -6.29 6.94
C ILE A 129 1.84 -7.68 6.41
N LYS A 130 1.35 -7.97 5.20
CA LYS A 130 1.72 -9.15 4.42
C LYS A 130 2.44 -8.73 3.14
N TRP A 131 3.73 -9.03 3.07
CA TRP A 131 4.55 -8.76 1.90
C TRP A 131 4.24 -9.73 0.76
N ILE A 132 4.01 -9.22 -0.46
CA ILE A 132 3.76 -10.04 -1.64
C ILE A 132 5.10 -10.32 -2.34
N LYS A 133 5.46 -11.59 -2.45
CA LYS A 133 6.67 -12.00 -3.17
C LYS A 133 6.51 -11.77 -4.69
N GLY A 134 7.46 -11.03 -5.25
CA GLY A 134 7.51 -10.75 -6.69
C GLY A 134 6.63 -9.57 -7.09
N ARG A 135 6.54 -9.33 -8.40
CA ARG A 135 5.73 -8.24 -8.97
C ARG A 135 4.34 -8.74 -9.31
N LEU A 136 3.32 -7.92 -8.99
CA LEU A 136 1.96 -8.22 -9.43
C LEU A 136 1.81 -7.92 -10.91
N LYS A 137 1.04 -8.79 -11.60
CA LYS A 137 0.55 -8.54 -12.95
C LYS A 137 -0.95 -8.34 -12.87
N PHE A 138 -1.38 -7.11 -13.06
CA PHE A 138 -2.80 -6.79 -13.07
C PHE A 138 -3.43 -7.27 -14.37
N PRO A 139 -4.62 -7.91 -14.34
CA PRO A 139 -5.25 -8.48 -15.55
C PRO A 139 -5.48 -7.50 -16.70
N ASN A 140 -5.74 -6.23 -16.36
CA ASN A 140 -5.96 -5.17 -17.33
C ASN A 140 -4.67 -4.46 -17.80
N ASN A 141 -3.49 -4.94 -17.38
CA ASN A 141 -2.22 -4.38 -17.75
C ASN A 141 -1.36 -5.38 -18.54
N GLN A 142 -0.71 -4.90 -19.60
CA GLN A 142 0.21 -5.69 -20.40
C GLN A 142 1.48 -6.08 -19.60
N TRP A 143 1.95 -5.19 -18.72
CA TRP A 143 3.18 -5.31 -17.97
C TRP A 143 2.93 -5.58 -16.48
N SER A 144 3.88 -6.20 -15.83
CA SER A 144 3.87 -6.32 -14.37
C SER A 144 4.02 -4.93 -13.72
N ALA A 145 3.52 -4.80 -12.51
CA ALA A 145 3.64 -3.56 -11.73
C ALA A 145 5.11 -3.13 -11.59
N THR A 146 5.35 -1.83 -11.72
CA THR A 146 6.70 -1.24 -11.63
C THR A 146 7.26 -1.28 -10.22
N GLN A 147 6.38 -1.30 -9.21
CA GLN A 147 6.73 -1.36 -7.79
C GLN A 147 6.30 -2.68 -7.15
N PRO A 148 6.97 -3.15 -6.10
CA PRO A 148 6.46 -4.23 -5.28
C PRO A 148 5.19 -3.78 -4.56
N HIS A 149 4.37 -4.75 -4.13
CA HIS A 149 3.13 -4.50 -3.41
C HIS A 149 3.12 -5.29 -2.09
N PHE A 150 2.31 -4.83 -1.18
CA PHE A 150 2.00 -5.50 0.06
C PHE A 150 0.50 -5.42 0.35
N LEU A 151 0.04 -6.27 1.26
CA LEU A 151 -1.29 -6.17 1.83
C LEU A 151 -1.18 -5.61 3.24
N ALA A 152 -2.08 -4.72 3.60
CA ALA A 152 -2.25 -4.22 4.95
C ALA A 152 -3.64 -4.59 5.46
N LEU A 153 -3.72 -5.36 6.54
CA LEU A 153 -4.96 -5.51 7.32
C LEU A 153 -4.99 -4.41 8.37
N ILE A 154 -5.99 -3.55 8.29
CA ILE A 154 -6.22 -2.43 9.20
C ILE A 154 -7.46 -2.77 10.01
N GLN A 155 -7.30 -2.86 11.33
CA GLN A 155 -8.37 -3.19 12.26
C GLN A 155 -8.10 -2.56 13.62
N GLU A 156 -9.15 -2.35 14.40
CA GLU A 156 -9.02 -1.97 15.79
C GLU A 156 -8.52 -3.18 16.60
N THR A 157 -7.55 -2.95 17.49
CA THR A 157 -7.08 -3.98 18.43
C THR A 157 -7.31 -3.49 19.86
N GLU A 158 -7.49 -4.42 20.79
CA GLU A 158 -7.61 -4.09 22.23
C GLU A 158 -6.41 -3.26 22.71
N PHE A 159 -5.23 -3.53 22.18
CA PHE A 159 -4.02 -2.76 22.48
C PHE A 159 -4.11 -1.31 21.98
N ALA A 160 -4.64 -1.09 20.77
CA ALA A 160 -4.87 0.26 20.24
C ALA A 160 -5.92 1.01 21.07
N ILE A 161 -6.99 0.32 21.47
CA ILE A 161 -8.02 0.88 22.37
C ILE A 161 -7.40 1.27 23.72
N GLU A 162 -6.53 0.44 24.28
CA GLU A 162 -5.87 0.71 25.56
C GLU A 162 -4.93 1.91 25.49
N ILE A 163 -4.15 2.04 24.41
CA ILE A 163 -3.29 3.22 24.18
C ILE A 163 -4.14 4.49 24.11
N ILE A 164 -5.26 4.46 23.39
CA ILE A 164 -6.16 5.61 23.27
C ILE A 164 -6.78 5.94 24.64
N ARG A 165 -7.26 4.95 25.36
CA ARG A 165 -7.80 5.13 26.72
C ARG A 165 -6.78 5.74 27.67
N ASN A 166 -5.53 5.32 27.60
CA ASN A 166 -4.46 5.84 28.47
C ASN A 166 -4.05 7.26 28.10
N ARG A 167 -4.12 7.65 26.82
CA ARG A 167 -3.89 9.04 26.38
C ARG A 167 -5.03 10.00 26.77
N LEU A 168 -6.26 9.49 26.88
CA LEU A 168 -7.45 10.27 27.23
C LEU A 168 -7.70 10.34 28.75
N LYS A 169 -6.95 9.61 29.58
CA LYS A 169 -7.01 9.76 31.03
C LYS A 169 -6.55 11.18 31.40
N PRO A 170 -7.36 11.97 32.12
CA PRO A 170 -6.90 13.26 32.62
C PRO A 170 -5.67 13.04 33.47
N GLN A 171 -4.61 13.77 33.23
CA GLN A 171 -3.44 13.82 34.08
C GLN A 171 -3.94 14.29 35.45
N SER A 172 -3.98 13.38 36.43
CA SER A 172 -4.20 13.78 37.81
C SER A 172 -3.06 14.71 38.20
N ASN A 173 -3.37 15.99 38.36
CA ASN A 173 -2.44 16.92 38.99
C ASN A 173 -2.19 16.39 40.41
N GLU A 174 -1.10 15.71 40.64
CA GLU A 174 -0.55 15.58 41.97
C GLU A 174 -0.16 17.00 42.43
N SER A 175 -1.06 17.57 43.21
CA SER A 175 -0.75 18.79 43.96
C SER A 175 0.46 18.46 44.85
N LEU A 176 1.59 19.06 44.51
CA LEU A 176 2.73 19.18 45.43
C LEU A 176 2.32 20.19 46.52
N ASP A 177 1.58 19.71 47.49
CA ASP A 177 1.45 20.37 48.79
C ASP A 177 2.42 19.65 49.75
N GLY A 178 3.52 20.34 50.04
CA GLY A 178 4.52 19.92 50.98
C GLY A 178 5.54 21.06 51.23
#